data_82cff54e665ef0723da8563d4af5c597
#
_entry.id   82cff54e665ef0723da8563d4af5c597
#
_cell.length_a   1.000
_cell.length_b   1.000
_cell.length_c   1.000
_cell.angle_alpha   90.00
_cell.angle_beta   90.00
_cell.angle_gamma   90.00
#
_symmetry.space_group_name_H-M   'P 1'
#
loop_
_entity.id
_entity.type
_entity.pdbx_description
1 polymer ?
#
loop_
_entity_poly.entity_id
_entity_poly.type
_entity_poly.pdbx_seq_one_letter_code
_entity_poly.pdbx_strand_id
1 'polypeptide(L)'
;FLEEIQAAMAAVAGSKPDRATLWRRDEEDDARARRLEALEAYALGEKHHNAGEKAMADDLLGKLGFMRSPEGALKTLIATGTWSAHENLAVRKYGVQIDFPEEALAACASVLSNPPGDADAASRVDLTHLEAYAIDDAGTVEVDDAVSAEALGDDGQIRVWIHIADPTRLVSPGSPLDDVARERATTLYYPSEVVPMFPLDIAAGPMSLGAGSETSEAMSVRADVDVEGNVLDFEIMPSLIRLTKRWTYKDVDAALNSVDCDQNLRLLYKVALARDERRAEDGSITIMLPENDLNVEGATARGGGDDVK
;
A
#
# COMPACT_ATOMS: atom_id res chain seq x y z
N PHE A 1 -36.94 -12.32 13.38
CA PHE A 1 -35.84 -11.40 13.07
C PHE A 1 -35.12 -10.90 14.33
N LEU A 2 -35.81 -10.20 15.28
CA LEU A 2 -35.18 -9.71 16.52
C LEU A 2 -34.59 -10.82 17.37
N GLU A 3 -35.30 -11.95 17.51
CA GLU A 3 -34.83 -13.12 18.21
C GLU A 3 -33.60 -13.73 17.53
N GLU A 4 -33.55 -13.76 16.21
CA GLU A 4 -32.40 -14.25 15.44
C GLU A 4 -31.17 -13.35 15.65
N ILE A 5 -31.35 -12.02 15.66
CA ILE A 5 -30.27 -11.08 15.98
C ILE A 5 -29.77 -11.28 17.42
N GLN A 6 -30.67 -11.40 18.39
CA GLN A 6 -30.30 -11.64 19.79
C GLN A 6 -29.57 -12.97 19.95
N ALA A 7 -29.99 -14.02 19.25
CA ALA A 7 -29.31 -15.30 19.21
C ALA A 7 -27.90 -15.20 18.59
N ALA A 8 -27.78 -14.46 17.48
CA ALA A 8 -26.48 -14.22 16.84
C ALA A 8 -25.51 -13.44 17.74
N MET A 9 -26.03 -12.47 18.50
CA MET A 9 -25.23 -11.72 19.47
C MET A 9 -24.77 -12.58 20.65
N ALA A 10 -25.61 -13.53 21.10
CA ALA A 10 -25.28 -14.44 22.18
C ALA A 10 -24.36 -15.59 21.74
N ALA A 11 -24.22 -15.84 20.44
CA ALA A 11 -23.40 -16.92 19.92
C ALA A 11 -21.90 -16.65 20.11
N VAL A 12 -21.13 -17.69 20.35
CA VAL A 12 -19.67 -17.62 20.44
C VAL A 12 -19.09 -17.32 19.06
N ALA A 13 -17.97 -16.60 19.02
CA ALA A 13 -17.26 -16.34 17.77
C ALA A 13 -16.96 -17.67 17.03
N GLY A 14 -17.28 -17.71 15.74
CA GLY A 14 -17.16 -18.92 14.90
C GLY A 14 -18.46 -19.75 14.78
N SER A 15 -19.45 -19.54 15.65
CA SER A 15 -20.80 -20.15 15.54
C SER A 15 -21.89 -19.15 15.12
N LYS A 16 -21.51 -17.89 14.84
CA LYS A 16 -22.44 -16.86 14.39
C LYS A 16 -22.90 -17.14 12.96
N PRO A 17 -24.19 -16.89 12.65
CA PRO A 17 -24.65 -16.98 11.26
C PRO A 17 -23.88 -15.99 10.39
N ASP A 18 -23.68 -16.35 9.13
CA ASP A 18 -23.12 -15.41 8.17
C ASP A 18 -24.04 -14.21 7.90
N ARG A 19 -23.46 -13.15 7.32
CA ARG A 19 -24.21 -11.92 7.00
C ARG A 19 -25.42 -12.17 6.10
N ALA A 20 -25.26 -13.02 5.08
CA ALA A 20 -26.31 -13.30 4.11
C ALA A 20 -27.50 -14.02 4.78
N THR A 21 -27.23 -14.92 5.71
CA THR A 21 -28.28 -15.64 6.44
C THR A 21 -29.03 -14.72 7.41
N LEU A 22 -28.35 -13.89 8.18
CA LEU A 22 -28.97 -13.02 9.18
C LEU A 22 -29.77 -11.87 8.53
N TRP A 23 -29.22 -11.28 7.47
CA TRP A 23 -29.76 -10.11 6.80
C TRP A 23 -30.36 -10.43 5.41
N ARG A 24 -30.84 -11.67 5.24
CA ARG A 24 -31.41 -12.13 3.98
C ARG A 24 -32.54 -11.21 3.49
N ARG A 25 -32.66 -11.12 2.16
CA ARG A 25 -33.81 -10.52 1.51
C ARG A 25 -34.93 -11.57 1.46
N ASP A 26 -36.06 -11.24 2.03
CA ASP A 26 -37.28 -12.06 1.89
C ASP A 26 -37.98 -11.64 0.59
N GLU A 27 -38.55 -12.59 -0.16
CA GLU A 27 -39.19 -12.33 -1.48
C GLU A 27 -40.35 -11.32 -1.42
N GLU A 28 -40.99 -11.19 -0.25
CA GLU A 28 -42.14 -10.29 -0.03
C GLU A 28 -41.75 -8.98 0.70
N ASP A 29 -40.64 -8.92 1.41
CA ASP A 29 -40.24 -7.74 2.18
C ASP A 29 -38.71 -7.62 2.35
N ASP A 30 -38.18 -6.60 1.74
CA ASP A 30 -36.76 -6.20 1.79
C ASP A 30 -36.35 -5.55 3.15
N ALA A 31 -37.20 -5.68 4.17
CA ALA A 31 -37.08 -4.95 5.43
C ALA A 31 -35.80 -5.30 6.21
N ARG A 32 -35.31 -6.53 6.12
CA ARG A 32 -34.06 -6.95 6.80
C ARG A 32 -32.86 -6.28 6.17
N ALA A 33 -32.76 -6.32 4.84
CA ALA A 33 -31.69 -5.69 4.10
C ALA A 33 -31.65 -4.18 4.33
N ARG A 34 -32.82 -3.51 4.26
CA ARG A 34 -32.91 -2.07 4.55
C ARG A 34 -32.53 -1.69 5.98
N ARG A 35 -32.82 -2.56 6.96
CA ARG A 35 -32.37 -2.35 8.36
C ARG A 35 -30.87 -2.49 8.51
N LEU A 36 -30.25 -3.44 7.78
CA LEU A 36 -28.81 -3.55 7.73
C LEU A 36 -28.17 -2.32 7.11
N GLU A 37 -28.63 -1.93 5.92
CA GLU A 37 -28.15 -0.72 5.22
C GLU A 37 -28.24 0.52 6.10
N ALA A 38 -29.38 0.71 6.78
CA ALA A 38 -29.58 1.81 7.72
C ALA A 38 -28.63 1.74 8.92
N LEU A 39 -28.35 0.56 9.47
CA LEU A 39 -27.46 0.36 10.59
C LEU A 39 -26.00 0.59 10.18
N GLU A 40 -25.58 0.08 9.02
CA GLU A 40 -24.26 0.29 8.44
C GLU A 40 -24.04 1.79 8.15
N ALA A 41 -24.97 2.45 7.48
CA ALA A 41 -24.92 3.87 7.20
C ALA A 41 -24.84 4.72 8.50
N TYR A 42 -25.62 4.37 9.52
CA TYR A 42 -25.59 5.05 10.80
C TYR A 42 -24.25 4.87 11.55
N ALA A 43 -23.66 3.67 11.51
CA ALA A 43 -22.36 3.39 12.09
C ALA A 43 -21.23 4.22 11.44
N LEU A 44 -21.35 4.56 10.15
CA LEU A 44 -20.40 5.38 9.41
C LEU A 44 -20.50 6.89 9.72
N GLY A 45 -21.59 7.33 10.35
CA GLY A 45 -21.79 8.70 10.84
C GLY A 45 -22.70 9.56 9.95
N GLU A 46 -22.92 10.83 10.37
CA GLU A 46 -23.96 11.70 9.84
C GLU A 46 -23.95 11.95 8.32
N LYS A 47 -22.79 11.87 7.69
CA LYS A 47 -22.68 12.08 6.23
C LYS A 47 -23.12 10.86 5.40
N HIS A 48 -23.36 9.72 6.03
CA HIS A 48 -23.60 8.45 5.36
C HIS A 48 -25.06 7.97 5.45
N HIS A 49 -25.91 8.64 6.21
CA HIS A 49 -27.32 8.26 6.37
C HIS A 49 -28.25 9.47 6.22
N ASN A 50 -29.48 9.21 5.79
CA ASN A 50 -30.58 10.17 5.81
C ASN A 50 -31.44 10.03 7.09
N ALA A 51 -32.44 10.90 7.25
CA ALA A 51 -33.31 10.90 8.43
C ALA A 51 -34.15 9.61 8.58
N GLY A 52 -34.55 8.98 7.49
CA GLY A 52 -35.29 7.73 7.49
C GLY A 52 -34.44 6.54 7.92
N GLU A 53 -33.23 6.45 7.42
CA GLU A 53 -32.24 5.43 7.82
C GLU A 53 -31.85 5.57 9.29
N LYS A 54 -31.63 6.83 9.74
CA LYS A 54 -31.39 7.11 11.15
C LYS A 54 -32.54 6.63 12.03
N ALA A 55 -33.76 6.95 11.69
CA ALA A 55 -34.94 6.54 12.46
C ALA A 55 -35.08 5.00 12.51
N MET A 56 -34.79 4.31 11.40
CA MET A 56 -34.81 2.85 11.32
C MET A 56 -33.71 2.22 12.18
N ALA A 57 -32.51 2.76 12.15
CA ALA A 57 -31.40 2.32 13.01
C ALA A 57 -31.70 2.57 14.49
N ASP A 58 -32.21 3.75 14.86
CA ASP A 58 -32.58 4.08 16.23
C ASP A 58 -33.67 3.18 16.78
N ASP A 59 -34.69 2.82 15.98
CA ASP A 59 -35.73 1.85 16.38
C ASP A 59 -35.15 0.46 16.64
N LEU A 60 -34.29 -0.03 15.73
CA LEU A 60 -33.64 -1.33 15.88
C LEU A 60 -32.74 -1.37 17.11
N LEU A 61 -31.87 -0.37 17.29
CA LEU A 61 -30.97 -0.25 18.44
C LEU A 61 -31.76 -0.21 19.76
N GLY A 62 -32.86 0.55 19.80
CA GLY A 62 -33.73 0.61 20.98
C GLY A 62 -34.33 -0.74 21.33
N LYS A 63 -34.78 -1.53 20.34
CA LYS A 63 -35.31 -2.89 20.53
C LYS A 63 -34.27 -3.90 20.97
N LEU A 64 -33.00 -3.70 20.58
CA LEU A 64 -31.88 -4.55 20.96
C LEU A 64 -31.20 -4.13 22.27
N GLY A 65 -31.59 -2.98 22.86
CA GLY A 65 -31.03 -2.48 24.10
C GLY A 65 -29.67 -1.78 23.92
N PHE A 66 -29.32 -1.36 22.71
CA PHE A 66 -28.12 -0.58 22.42
C PHE A 66 -28.39 0.93 22.46
N MET A 67 -27.34 1.70 22.64
CA MET A 67 -27.37 3.14 22.55
C MET A 67 -27.73 3.57 21.13
N ARG A 68 -28.63 4.54 20.97
CA ARG A 68 -29.03 5.11 19.68
C ARG A 68 -27.95 6.09 19.20
N SER A 69 -26.84 5.55 18.75
CA SER A 69 -25.66 6.29 18.33
C SER A 69 -24.88 5.48 17.27
N PRO A 70 -24.00 6.13 16.48
CA PRO A 70 -23.08 5.44 15.57
C PRO A 70 -22.27 4.35 16.26
N GLU A 71 -21.83 4.58 17.49
CA GLU A 71 -21.10 3.59 18.30
C GLU A 71 -22.00 2.38 18.68
N GLY A 72 -23.27 2.61 19.02
CA GLY A 72 -24.23 1.54 19.27
C GLY A 72 -24.50 0.70 18.02
N ALA A 73 -24.60 1.34 16.86
CA ALA A 73 -24.73 0.64 15.57
C ALA A 73 -23.48 -0.20 15.26
N LEU A 74 -22.28 0.34 15.45
CA LEU A 74 -21.03 -0.39 15.27
C LEU A 74 -20.95 -1.61 16.21
N LYS A 75 -21.25 -1.42 17.49
CA LYS A 75 -21.27 -2.52 18.46
C LYS A 75 -22.27 -3.62 18.08
N THR A 76 -23.43 -3.26 17.54
CA THR A 76 -24.42 -4.22 17.06
C THR A 76 -23.90 -5.01 15.86
N LEU A 77 -23.30 -4.34 14.88
CA LEU A 77 -22.72 -4.97 13.69
C LEU A 77 -21.59 -5.95 14.05
N ILE A 78 -20.73 -5.60 14.99
CA ILE A 78 -19.70 -6.49 15.52
C ILE A 78 -20.32 -7.63 16.33
N ALA A 79 -21.26 -7.36 17.23
CA ALA A 79 -21.89 -8.36 18.07
C ALA A 79 -22.65 -9.43 17.25
N THR A 80 -23.23 -9.04 16.12
CA THR A 80 -23.89 -9.97 15.19
C THR A 80 -22.92 -10.70 14.25
N GLY A 81 -21.63 -10.35 14.24
CA GLY A 81 -20.64 -10.90 13.29
C GLY A 81 -20.78 -10.36 11.88
N THR A 82 -21.59 -9.33 11.68
CA THR A 82 -21.76 -8.65 10.37
C THR A 82 -20.48 -7.89 9.97
N TRP A 83 -19.87 -7.23 10.96
CA TRP A 83 -18.57 -6.58 10.83
C TRP A 83 -17.54 -7.22 11.76
N SER A 84 -16.28 -7.14 11.35
CA SER A 84 -15.14 -7.54 12.19
C SER A 84 -14.99 -6.59 13.39
N ALA A 85 -14.42 -7.07 14.49
CA ALA A 85 -14.00 -6.21 15.61
C ALA A 85 -12.91 -5.20 15.18
N HIS A 86 -12.16 -5.53 14.12
CA HIS A 86 -11.10 -4.71 13.53
C HIS A 86 -11.52 -4.13 12.17
N GLU A 87 -12.83 -3.91 11.98
CA GLU A 87 -13.36 -3.37 10.72
C GLU A 87 -12.76 -2.01 10.41
N ASN A 88 -12.23 -1.86 9.20
CA ASN A 88 -11.67 -0.59 8.74
C ASN A 88 -12.79 0.36 8.30
N LEU A 89 -13.21 1.25 9.20
CA LEU A 89 -14.27 2.20 8.92
C LEU A 89 -13.90 3.22 7.84
N ALA A 90 -12.61 3.51 7.62
CA ALA A 90 -12.18 4.43 6.57
C ALA A 90 -12.44 3.83 5.18
N VAL A 91 -12.13 2.54 4.99
CA VAL A 91 -12.43 1.81 3.75
C VAL A 91 -13.92 1.89 3.43
N ARG A 92 -14.79 1.65 4.40
CA ARG A 92 -16.24 1.75 4.20
C ARG A 92 -16.73 3.17 3.96
N LYS A 93 -16.25 4.15 4.75
CA LYS A 93 -16.64 5.57 4.62
C LYS A 93 -16.34 6.15 3.26
N TYR A 94 -15.22 5.77 2.69
CA TYR A 94 -14.77 6.31 1.42
C TYR A 94 -15.07 5.40 0.23
N GLY A 95 -15.72 4.26 0.46
CA GLY A 95 -16.09 3.32 -0.59
C GLY A 95 -14.87 2.73 -1.31
N VAL A 96 -13.77 2.54 -0.57
CA VAL A 96 -12.52 2.03 -1.16
C VAL A 96 -12.75 0.60 -1.66
N GLN A 97 -12.49 0.38 -2.94
CA GLN A 97 -12.56 -0.94 -3.56
C GLN A 97 -11.34 -1.76 -3.15
N ILE A 98 -11.55 -2.78 -2.31
CA ILE A 98 -10.47 -3.68 -1.87
C ILE A 98 -10.15 -4.70 -2.96
N ASP A 99 -11.19 -5.35 -3.48
CA ASP A 99 -11.04 -6.39 -4.49
C ASP A 99 -10.80 -5.79 -5.88
N PHE A 100 -10.08 -6.53 -6.72
CA PHE A 100 -9.87 -6.15 -8.11
C PHE A 100 -11.00 -6.68 -8.99
N PRO A 101 -11.42 -5.95 -10.05
CA PRO A 101 -12.32 -6.46 -11.05
C PRO A 101 -11.76 -7.71 -11.75
N GLU A 102 -12.66 -8.63 -12.17
CA GLU A 102 -12.25 -9.86 -12.88
C GLU A 102 -11.40 -9.59 -14.12
N GLU A 103 -11.71 -8.52 -14.86
CA GLU A 103 -10.99 -8.09 -16.06
C GLU A 103 -9.54 -7.71 -15.73
N ALA A 104 -9.30 -7.01 -14.60
CA ALA A 104 -7.97 -6.65 -14.16
C ALA A 104 -7.18 -7.89 -13.70
N LEU A 105 -7.82 -8.83 -12.98
CA LEU A 105 -7.20 -10.09 -12.58
C LEU A 105 -6.86 -10.97 -13.78
N ALA A 106 -7.75 -11.05 -14.78
CA ALA A 106 -7.50 -11.78 -16.01
C ALA A 106 -6.35 -11.16 -16.83
N ALA A 107 -6.30 -9.82 -16.91
CA ALA A 107 -5.20 -9.09 -17.55
C ALA A 107 -3.87 -9.33 -16.82
N CYS A 108 -3.86 -9.32 -15.49
CA CYS A 108 -2.72 -9.66 -14.65
C CYS A 108 -2.20 -11.07 -14.97
N ALA A 109 -3.08 -12.08 -14.92
CA ALA A 109 -2.72 -13.47 -15.23
C ALA A 109 -2.18 -13.63 -16.66
N SER A 110 -2.73 -12.89 -17.63
CA SER A 110 -2.25 -12.89 -19.01
C SER A 110 -0.84 -12.33 -19.14
N VAL A 111 -0.55 -11.20 -18.49
CA VAL A 111 0.77 -10.57 -18.47
C VAL A 111 1.79 -11.47 -17.77
N LEU A 112 1.43 -12.10 -16.66
CA LEU A 112 2.32 -13.02 -15.93
C LEU A 112 2.67 -14.27 -16.74
N SER A 113 1.70 -14.82 -17.50
CA SER A 113 1.92 -16.01 -18.32
C SER A 113 2.59 -15.73 -19.66
N ASN A 114 2.41 -14.55 -20.22
CA ASN A 114 2.98 -14.10 -21.49
C ASN A 114 3.32 -12.61 -21.43
N PRO A 115 4.43 -12.24 -20.78
CA PRO A 115 4.84 -10.84 -20.65
C PRO A 115 4.99 -10.17 -22.01
N PRO A 116 4.53 -8.92 -22.18
CA PRO A 116 4.76 -8.18 -23.41
C PRO A 116 6.25 -7.96 -23.64
N GLY A 117 6.65 -7.83 -24.91
CA GLY A 117 8.01 -7.45 -25.25
C GLY A 117 8.34 -6.06 -24.68
N ASP A 118 9.55 -5.91 -24.19
CA ASP A 118 10.03 -4.61 -23.68
C ASP A 118 10.26 -3.64 -24.85
N ALA A 119 9.45 -2.58 -24.91
CA ALA A 119 9.54 -1.55 -25.95
C ALA A 119 10.87 -0.79 -25.91
N ASP A 120 11.47 -0.68 -24.72
CA ASP A 120 12.70 0.04 -24.46
C ASP A 120 13.96 -0.84 -24.47
N ALA A 121 13.84 -2.14 -24.76
CA ALA A 121 14.94 -3.10 -24.70
C ALA A 121 16.21 -2.65 -25.44
N ALA A 122 16.05 -1.97 -26.59
CA ALA A 122 17.18 -1.49 -27.39
C ALA A 122 17.82 -0.20 -26.85
N SER A 123 17.12 0.55 -26.02
CA SER A 123 17.55 1.83 -25.44
C SER A 123 17.94 1.74 -23.96
N ARG A 124 17.66 0.61 -23.29
CA ARG A 124 18.05 0.42 -21.89
C ARG A 124 19.55 0.45 -21.72
N VAL A 125 19.98 1.31 -20.83
CA VAL A 125 21.38 1.41 -20.42
C VAL A 125 21.69 0.31 -19.43
N ASP A 126 22.74 -0.46 -19.66
CA ASP A 126 23.20 -1.48 -18.73
C ASP A 126 23.92 -0.84 -17.52
N LEU A 127 23.26 -0.83 -16.39
CA LEU A 127 23.75 -0.35 -15.10
C LEU A 127 23.93 -1.49 -14.09
N THR A 128 23.99 -2.73 -14.55
CA THR A 128 24.14 -3.93 -13.70
C THR A 128 25.50 -4.01 -12.97
N HIS A 129 26.45 -3.19 -13.37
CA HIS A 129 27.75 -3.05 -12.73
C HIS A 129 27.71 -2.20 -11.46
N LEU A 130 26.65 -1.40 -11.26
CA LEU A 130 26.48 -0.57 -10.06
C LEU A 130 25.98 -1.40 -8.89
N GLU A 131 26.42 -1.04 -7.69
CA GLU A 131 25.85 -1.55 -6.45
C GLU A 131 24.53 -0.82 -6.13
N ALA A 132 23.41 -1.41 -6.46
CA ALA A 132 22.09 -0.84 -6.23
C ALA A 132 21.50 -1.36 -4.91
N TYR A 133 21.11 -0.44 -4.03
CA TYR A 133 20.56 -0.71 -2.70
C TYR A 133 19.12 -0.24 -2.61
N ALA A 134 18.21 -1.14 -2.26
CA ALA A 134 16.88 -0.78 -1.77
C ALA A 134 16.93 -0.59 -0.25
N ILE A 135 16.27 0.45 0.26
CA ILE A 135 16.26 0.80 1.69
C ILE A 135 14.80 1.01 2.11
N ASP A 136 14.24 0.01 2.78
CA ASP A 136 12.83 -0.09 3.08
C ASP A 136 12.56 -0.55 4.52
N ASP A 137 11.29 -0.60 4.90
CA ASP A 137 10.87 -1.33 6.10
C ASP A 137 11.05 -2.84 5.95
N ALA A 138 11.25 -3.52 7.07
CA ALA A 138 11.48 -4.97 7.09
C ALA A 138 10.34 -5.80 6.45
N GLY A 139 9.10 -5.27 6.48
CA GLY A 139 7.91 -5.90 5.92
C GLY A 139 7.61 -5.57 4.47
N THR A 140 8.42 -4.72 3.81
CA THR A 140 8.19 -4.31 2.43
C THR A 140 8.27 -5.50 1.47
N VAL A 141 7.22 -5.71 0.70
CA VAL A 141 7.11 -6.79 -0.29
C VAL A 141 7.40 -6.26 -1.70
N GLU A 142 6.89 -5.07 -2.00
CA GLU A 142 7.08 -4.36 -3.27
C GLU A 142 8.30 -3.43 -3.14
N VAL A 143 9.34 -3.68 -3.92
CA VAL A 143 10.54 -2.84 -3.97
C VAL A 143 10.44 -1.95 -5.18
N ASP A 144 10.10 -0.69 -4.98
CA ASP A 144 9.80 0.26 -6.05
C ASP A 144 11.02 1.06 -6.45
N ASP A 145 11.97 1.28 -5.54
CA ASP A 145 13.15 2.09 -5.80
C ASP A 145 14.43 1.48 -5.21
N ALA A 146 15.53 1.90 -5.82
CA ALA A 146 16.87 1.60 -5.37
C ALA A 146 17.81 2.77 -5.67
N VAL A 147 18.93 2.84 -4.96
CA VAL A 147 19.91 3.91 -5.10
C VAL A 147 21.33 3.35 -5.26
N SER A 148 22.14 4.06 -6.05
CA SER A 148 23.58 3.77 -6.21
C SER A 148 24.38 5.08 -6.19
N ALA A 149 25.66 5.02 -5.86
CA ALA A 149 26.53 6.19 -5.93
C ALA A 149 27.94 5.83 -6.41
N GLU A 150 28.58 6.77 -7.08
CA GLU A 150 29.96 6.69 -7.57
C GLU A 150 30.66 8.00 -7.27
N ALA A 151 31.92 7.93 -6.85
CA ALA A 151 32.76 9.12 -6.74
C ALA A 151 33.19 9.59 -8.14
N LEU A 152 33.06 10.89 -8.41
CA LEU A 152 33.52 11.49 -9.65
C LEU A 152 34.84 12.26 -9.40
N GLY A 153 35.95 11.74 -9.93
CA GLY A 153 37.25 12.40 -9.79
C GLY A 153 37.72 12.58 -8.34
N ASP A 154 38.63 13.54 -8.15
CA ASP A 154 39.27 13.82 -6.86
C ASP A 154 38.71 15.07 -6.13
N ASP A 155 37.77 15.78 -6.76
CA ASP A 155 37.20 17.04 -6.27
C ASP A 155 35.98 16.87 -5.36
N GLY A 156 35.63 15.60 -5.05
CA GLY A 156 34.60 15.24 -4.10
C GLY A 156 33.18 15.26 -4.67
N GLN A 157 33.04 15.46 -5.98
CA GLN A 157 31.76 15.29 -6.67
C GLN A 157 31.31 13.82 -6.61
N ILE A 158 30.00 13.62 -6.57
CA ILE A 158 29.41 12.29 -6.48
C ILE A 158 28.33 12.20 -7.56
N ARG A 159 28.37 11.11 -8.33
CA ARG A 159 27.27 10.67 -9.17
C ARG A 159 26.34 9.82 -8.35
N VAL A 160 25.08 10.22 -8.27
CA VAL A 160 24.03 9.44 -7.63
C VAL A 160 23.06 8.91 -8.70
N TRP A 161 22.59 7.71 -8.49
CA TRP A 161 21.58 7.07 -9.31
C TRP A 161 20.37 6.77 -8.45
N ILE A 162 19.18 7.09 -8.98
CA ILE A 162 17.90 6.70 -8.42
C ILE A 162 17.24 5.80 -9.46
N HIS A 163 17.01 4.56 -9.09
CA HIS A 163 16.41 3.54 -9.97
C HIS A 163 14.99 3.32 -9.50
N ILE A 164 14.03 3.52 -10.38
CA ILE A 164 12.61 3.29 -10.13
C ILE A 164 12.16 2.10 -10.96
N ALA A 165 11.45 1.16 -10.35
CA ALA A 165 10.84 0.05 -11.06
C ALA A 165 9.99 0.56 -12.23
N ASP A 166 10.04 -0.14 -13.36
CA ASP A 166 9.35 0.28 -14.58
C ASP A 166 8.09 -0.58 -14.84
N PRO A 167 6.94 -0.26 -14.22
CA PRO A 167 5.70 -0.99 -14.46
C PRO A 167 5.17 -0.79 -15.88
N THR A 168 5.58 0.28 -16.58
CA THR A 168 5.04 0.64 -17.90
C THR A 168 5.38 -0.38 -18.98
N ARG A 169 6.45 -1.17 -18.80
CA ARG A 169 6.78 -2.27 -19.68
C ARG A 169 5.75 -3.43 -19.64
N LEU A 170 4.99 -3.54 -18.55
CA LEU A 170 3.99 -4.60 -18.32
C LEU A 170 2.55 -4.10 -18.47
N VAL A 171 2.32 -2.80 -18.27
CA VAL A 171 0.99 -2.18 -18.28
C VAL A 171 0.85 -1.27 -19.48
N SER A 172 0.09 -1.73 -20.47
CA SER A 172 -0.19 -0.91 -21.65
C SER A 172 -1.27 0.15 -21.32
N PRO A 173 -1.13 1.39 -21.81
CA PRO A 173 -2.16 2.43 -21.65
C PRO A 173 -3.53 1.95 -22.15
N GLY A 174 -4.59 2.20 -21.36
CA GLY A 174 -5.95 1.77 -21.66
C GLY A 174 -6.23 0.29 -21.47
N SER A 175 -5.30 -0.48 -20.91
CA SER A 175 -5.55 -1.85 -20.48
C SER A 175 -6.35 -1.91 -19.17
N PRO A 176 -7.03 -3.03 -18.84
CA PRO A 176 -7.72 -3.16 -17.55
C PRO A 176 -6.82 -2.95 -16.32
N LEU A 177 -5.50 -3.22 -16.44
CA LEU A 177 -4.53 -2.91 -15.39
C LEU A 177 -4.25 -1.41 -15.28
N ASP A 178 -4.14 -0.69 -16.40
CA ASP A 178 -3.99 0.78 -16.42
C ASP A 178 -5.23 1.46 -15.86
N ASP A 179 -6.42 1.00 -16.25
CA ASP A 179 -7.69 1.58 -15.78
C ASP A 179 -7.85 1.45 -14.28
N VAL A 180 -7.60 0.25 -13.72
CA VAL A 180 -7.70 0.03 -12.26
C VAL A 180 -6.62 0.79 -11.49
N ALA A 181 -5.40 0.87 -12.02
CA ALA A 181 -4.32 1.63 -11.41
C ALA A 181 -4.62 3.14 -11.40
N ARG A 182 -5.21 3.66 -12.48
CA ARG A 182 -5.66 5.05 -12.60
C ARG A 182 -6.76 5.38 -11.60
N GLU A 183 -7.71 4.47 -11.41
CA GLU A 183 -8.80 4.64 -10.44
C GLU A 183 -8.28 4.62 -9.00
N ARG A 184 -7.37 3.69 -8.67
CA ARG A 184 -6.79 3.56 -7.33
C ARG A 184 -5.76 4.64 -7.02
N ALA A 185 -4.99 5.08 -7.99
CA ALA A 185 -3.96 6.11 -7.95
C ALA A 185 -2.75 5.84 -7.03
N THR A 186 -2.90 5.00 -6.02
CA THR A 186 -1.85 4.67 -5.03
C THR A 186 -2.17 3.37 -4.29
N THR A 187 -1.18 2.76 -3.69
CA THR A 187 -1.38 1.74 -2.64
C THR A 187 -1.73 2.42 -1.33
N LEU A 188 -2.77 1.93 -0.64
CA LEU A 188 -3.21 2.45 0.66
C LEU A 188 -2.75 1.51 1.77
N TYR A 189 -1.96 2.02 2.69
CA TYR A 189 -1.43 1.30 3.85
C TYR A 189 -2.27 1.64 5.08
N TYR A 190 -3.13 0.71 5.49
CA TYR A 190 -3.88 0.79 6.74
C TYR A 190 -3.25 -0.11 7.79
N PRO A 191 -3.40 0.19 9.09
CA PRO A 191 -2.87 -0.67 10.16
C PRO A 191 -3.39 -2.12 10.13
N SER A 192 -4.59 -2.32 9.57
CA SER A 192 -5.26 -3.63 9.51
C SER A 192 -5.09 -4.36 8.17
N GLU A 193 -4.76 -3.64 7.09
CA GLU A 193 -4.72 -4.19 5.73
C GLU A 193 -4.00 -3.26 4.76
N VAL A 194 -3.53 -3.81 3.66
CA VAL A 194 -3.00 -3.04 2.52
C VAL A 194 -3.97 -3.19 1.35
N VAL A 195 -4.33 -2.06 0.73
CA VAL A 195 -5.11 -2.04 -0.52
C VAL A 195 -4.16 -1.64 -1.66
N PRO A 196 -3.62 -2.60 -2.40
CA PRO A 196 -2.56 -2.34 -3.37
C PRO A 196 -3.11 -1.67 -4.64
N MET A 197 -2.27 -0.88 -5.31
CA MET A 197 -2.61 -0.23 -6.59
C MET A 197 -2.75 -1.25 -7.72
N PHE A 198 -1.92 -2.30 -7.74
CA PHE A 198 -1.96 -3.42 -8.67
C PHE A 198 -2.21 -4.74 -7.93
N PRO A 199 -2.70 -5.80 -8.62
CA PRO A 199 -2.70 -7.14 -8.05
C PRO A 199 -1.32 -7.53 -7.54
N LEU A 200 -1.24 -8.10 -6.32
CA LEU A 200 0.03 -8.35 -5.63
C LEU A 200 0.97 -9.27 -6.41
N ASP A 201 0.42 -10.24 -7.15
CA ASP A 201 1.22 -11.18 -7.95
C ASP A 201 2.08 -10.48 -9.02
N ILE A 202 1.61 -9.37 -9.58
CA ILE A 202 2.38 -8.60 -10.55
C ILE A 202 3.21 -7.50 -9.86
N ALA A 203 2.67 -6.86 -8.82
CA ALA A 203 3.33 -5.78 -8.09
C ALA A 203 4.57 -6.26 -7.32
N ALA A 204 4.43 -7.29 -6.48
CA ALA A 204 5.53 -7.90 -5.75
C ALA A 204 6.38 -8.88 -6.58
N GLY A 205 5.95 -9.17 -7.81
CA GLY A 205 6.63 -10.01 -8.77
C GLY A 205 7.42 -9.18 -9.79
N PRO A 206 7.09 -9.28 -11.09
CA PRO A 206 7.89 -8.68 -12.14
C PRO A 206 7.92 -7.14 -12.15
N MET A 207 7.08 -6.44 -11.38
CA MET A 207 7.16 -4.98 -11.20
C MET A 207 8.13 -4.58 -10.08
N SER A 208 8.47 -5.49 -9.17
CA SER A 208 9.35 -5.20 -8.03
C SER A 208 10.82 -5.40 -8.39
N LEU A 209 11.69 -4.50 -7.97
CA LEU A 209 13.13 -4.61 -8.19
C LEU A 209 13.71 -5.83 -7.46
N GLY A 210 14.47 -6.65 -8.17
CA GLY A 210 15.12 -7.84 -7.63
C GLY A 210 14.17 -9.03 -7.39
N ALA A 211 12.91 -8.96 -7.80
CA ALA A 211 11.98 -10.07 -7.69
C ALA A 211 12.15 -11.05 -8.85
N GLY A 212 12.56 -12.26 -8.52
CA GLY A 212 12.52 -13.41 -9.46
C GLY A 212 13.54 -13.44 -10.59
N SER A 213 14.33 -12.38 -10.81
CA SER A 213 15.37 -12.33 -11.84
C SER A 213 16.67 -11.73 -11.31
N GLU A 214 17.78 -12.02 -12.01
CA GLU A 214 19.09 -11.45 -11.67
C GLU A 214 19.16 -9.94 -11.95
N THR A 215 18.37 -9.47 -12.91
CA THR A 215 18.31 -8.07 -13.32
C THR A 215 16.86 -7.59 -13.38
N SER A 216 16.67 -6.30 -13.21
CA SER A 216 15.35 -5.66 -13.27
C SER A 216 15.37 -4.47 -14.22
N GLU A 217 14.30 -4.32 -14.97
CA GLU A 217 14.06 -3.14 -15.80
C GLU A 217 13.63 -1.99 -14.90
N ALA A 218 14.29 -0.84 -15.10
CA ALA A 218 14.04 0.36 -14.31
C ALA A 218 14.06 1.62 -15.19
N MET A 219 13.47 2.69 -14.68
CA MET A 219 13.75 4.06 -15.11
C MET A 219 14.77 4.63 -14.13
N SER A 220 15.95 4.99 -14.64
CA SER A 220 17.02 5.52 -13.78
C SER A 220 17.22 7.01 -14.01
N VAL A 221 17.37 7.72 -12.90
CA VAL A 221 17.79 9.13 -12.88
C VAL A 221 19.24 9.16 -12.43
N ARG A 222 20.13 9.63 -13.29
CA ARG A 222 21.51 9.97 -12.96
C ARG A 222 21.58 11.44 -12.56
N ALA A 223 22.27 11.77 -11.49
CA ALA A 223 22.56 13.13 -11.10
C ALA A 223 24.01 13.27 -10.62
N ASP A 224 24.71 14.27 -11.14
CA ASP A 224 26.06 14.64 -10.68
C ASP A 224 25.92 15.79 -9.67
N VAL A 225 26.44 15.58 -8.47
CA VAL A 225 26.24 16.49 -7.34
C VAL A 225 27.58 16.91 -6.78
N ASP A 226 27.77 18.23 -6.57
CA ASP A 226 28.97 18.77 -5.96
C ASP A 226 28.99 18.64 -4.42
N VAL A 227 30.06 19.13 -3.81
CA VAL A 227 30.25 19.05 -2.35
C VAL A 227 29.30 19.93 -1.57
N GLU A 228 28.75 20.98 -2.20
CA GLU A 228 27.74 21.88 -1.64
C GLU A 228 26.30 21.38 -1.88
N GLY A 229 26.15 20.23 -2.51
CA GLY A 229 24.84 19.65 -2.80
C GLY A 229 24.12 20.23 -4.02
N ASN A 230 24.80 20.99 -4.89
CA ASN A 230 24.19 21.45 -6.14
C ASN A 230 24.16 20.32 -7.16
N VAL A 231 23.04 20.19 -7.88
CA VAL A 231 22.93 19.29 -9.03
C VAL A 231 23.55 19.99 -10.23
N LEU A 232 24.67 19.46 -10.70
CA LEU A 232 25.43 20.01 -11.82
C LEU A 232 24.89 19.55 -13.17
N ASP A 233 24.48 18.28 -13.24
CA ASP A 233 23.92 17.65 -14.44
C ASP A 233 22.99 16.51 -14.02
N PHE A 234 22.01 16.19 -14.87
CA PHE A 234 21.14 15.01 -14.66
C PHE A 234 20.65 14.45 -16.00
N GLU A 235 20.31 13.17 -15.97
CA GLU A 235 19.74 12.45 -17.11
C GLU A 235 18.73 11.41 -16.62
N ILE A 236 17.67 11.21 -17.40
CA ILE A 236 16.65 10.17 -17.13
C ILE A 236 16.67 9.19 -18.30
N MET A 237 16.75 7.90 -17.98
CA MET A 237 16.89 6.86 -19.01
C MET A 237 16.24 5.54 -18.59
N PRO A 238 15.71 4.78 -19.54
CA PRO A 238 15.39 3.37 -19.29
C PRO A 238 16.71 2.61 -19.06
N SER A 239 16.70 1.71 -18.09
CA SER A 239 17.90 1.02 -17.64
C SER A 239 17.63 -0.44 -17.27
N LEU A 240 18.71 -1.21 -17.18
CA LEU A 240 18.75 -2.53 -16.60
C LEU A 240 19.66 -2.47 -15.38
N ILE A 241 19.15 -2.86 -14.22
CA ILE A 241 19.91 -2.84 -12.97
C ILE A 241 19.97 -4.23 -12.34
N ARG A 242 20.90 -4.40 -11.39
CA ARG A 242 20.94 -5.56 -10.49
C ARG A 242 20.82 -5.06 -9.07
N LEU A 243 19.75 -5.48 -8.37
CA LEU A 243 19.64 -5.17 -6.95
C LEU A 243 20.68 -5.97 -6.18
N THR A 244 21.64 -5.27 -5.57
CA THR A 244 22.77 -5.89 -4.88
C THR A 244 22.42 -6.22 -3.44
N LYS A 245 21.65 -5.34 -2.77
CA LYS A 245 21.28 -5.51 -1.38
C LYS A 245 19.96 -4.82 -1.05
N ARG A 246 19.21 -5.47 -0.17
CA ARG A 246 18.06 -4.86 0.52
C ARG A 246 18.48 -4.56 1.95
N TRP A 247 18.31 -3.32 2.35
CA TRP A 247 18.57 -2.84 3.69
C TRP A 247 17.27 -2.44 4.37
N THR A 248 17.19 -2.63 5.68
CA THR A 248 16.19 -1.91 6.48
C THR A 248 16.77 -0.57 6.94
N TYR A 249 15.90 0.40 7.29
CA TYR A 249 16.36 1.68 7.88
C TYR A 249 17.26 1.45 9.09
N LYS A 250 16.96 0.48 9.96
CA LYS A 250 17.76 0.12 11.13
C LYS A 250 19.13 -0.44 10.75
N ASP A 251 19.21 -1.25 9.69
CA ASP A 251 20.46 -1.80 9.21
C ASP A 251 21.36 -0.71 8.63
N VAL A 252 20.77 0.25 7.91
CA VAL A 252 21.49 1.43 7.39
C VAL A 252 22.07 2.26 8.53
N ASP A 253 21.26 2.58 9.54
CA ASP A 253 21.71 3.32 10.71
C ASP A 253 22.88 2.60 11.43
N ALA A 254 22.77 1.30 11.60
CA ALA A 254 23.84 0.50 12.22
C ALA A 254 25.10 0.48 11.34
N ALA A 255 24.96 0.33 10.02
CA ALA A 255 26.06 0.29 9.08
C ALA A 255 26.81 1.63 9.00
N LEU A 256 26.09 2.77 8.95
CA LEU A 256 26.67 4.12 8.92
C LEU A 256 27.48 4.43 10.18
N ASN A 257 27.09 3.87 11.32
CA ASN A 257 27.82 4.01 12.60
C ASN A 257 29.01 3.05 12.72
N SER A 258 29.21 2.12 11.77
CA SER A 258 30.31 1.16 11.78
C SER A 258 31.60 1.75 11.19
N VAL A 259 32.74 1.32 11.69
CA VAL A 259 34.07 1.67 11.13
C VAL A 259 34.22 1.09 9.72
N ASP A 260 33.65 -0.10 9.48
CA ASP A 260 33.71 -0.83 8.22
C ASP A 260 32.48 -0.55 7.32
N CYS A 261 31.90 0.65 7.43
CA CYS A 261 30.76 1.04 6.60
C CYS A 261 31.10 0.94 5.11
N ASP A 262 30.18 0.37 4.36
CA ASP A 262 30.23 0.27 2.91
C ASP A 262 30.46 1.63 2.24
N GLN A 263 31.34 1.66 1.23
CA GLN A 263 31.73 2.92 0.58
C GLN A 263 30.56 3.56 -0.21
N ASN A 264 29.77 2.76 -0.91
CA ASN A 264 28.61 3.24 -1.66
C ASN A 264 27.57 3.86 -0.70
N LEU A 265 27.30 3.19 0.41
CA LEU A 265 26.39 3.70 1.44
C LEU A 265 26.89 5.02 2.05
N ARG A 266 28.20 5.17 2.24
CA ARG A 266 28.81 6.44 2.71
C ARG A 266 28.65 7.57 1.69
N LEU A 267 28.83 7.28 0.39
CA LEU A 267 28.63 8.26 -0.67
C LEU A 267 27.18 8.71 -0.73
N LEU A 268 26.22 7.76 -0.69
CA LEU A 268 24.78 8.04 -0.65
C LEU A 268 24.42 8.93 0.54
N TYR A 269 24.93 8.60 1.73
CA TYR A 269 24.66 9.38 2.93
C TYR A 269 25.25 10.81 2.83
N LYS A 270 26.48 10.94 2.30
CA LYS A 270 27.13 12.25 2.09
C LYS A 270 26.31 13.13 1.13
N VAL A 271 25.84 12.58 0.01
CA VAL A 271 24.99 13.31 -0.93
C VAL A 271 23.66 13.69 -0.28
N ALA A 272 23.02 12.78 0.45
CA ALA A 272 21.76 13.06 1.12
C ALA A 272 21.88 14.25 2.09
N LEU A 273 22.92 14.28 2.91
CA LEU A 273 23.17 15.39 3.82
C LEU A 273 23.43 16.72 3.08
N ALA A 274 24.30 16.71 2.06
CA ALA A 274 24.59 17.90 1.27
C ALA A 274 23.33 18.44 0.57
N ARG A 275 22.49 17.55 0.04
CA ARG A 275 21.22 17.91 -0.57
C ARG A 275 20.21 18.48 0.42
N ASP A 276 20.16 17.93 1.63
CA ASP A 276 19.26 18.44 2.67
C ASP A 276 19.68 19.83 3.13
N GLU A 277 20.98 20.05 3.36
CA GLU A 277 21.54 21.35 3.71
C GLU A 277 21.29 22.38 2.60
N ARG A 278 21.55 22.03 1.35
CA ARG A 278 21.28 22.91 0.17
C ARG A 278 19.80 23.28 0.07
N ARG A 279 18.89 22.33 0.25
CA ARG A 279 17.45 22.59 0.24
C ARG A 279 17.01 23.52 1.36
N ALA A 280 17.62 23.37 2.55
CA ALA A 280 17.35 24.27 3.67
C ALA A 280 17.81 25.70 3.38
N GLU A 281 19.00 25.87 2.76
CA GLU A 281 19.49 27.18 2.29
C GLU A 281 18.57 27.81 1.22
N ASP A 282 18.02 27.01 0.33
CA ASP A 282 17.05 27.44 -0.69
C ASP A 282 15.64 27.73 -0.10
N GLY A 283 15.45 27.59 1.21
CA GLY A 283 14.24 27.95 1.92
C GLY A 283 13.22 26.82 2.09
N SER A 284 13.63 25.56 1.97
CA SER A 284 12.75 24.45 2.30
C SER A 284 12.41 24.45 3.80
N ILE A 285 11.16 24.08 4.12
CA ILE A 285 10.67 23.99 5.50
C ILE A 285 10.54 22.52 5.86
N THR A 286 11.21 22.09 6.92
CA THR A 286 11.06 20.75 7.47
C THR A 286 9.90 20.76 8.48
N ILE A 287 8.84 19.98 8.19
CA ILE A 287 7.72 19.78 9.10
C ILE A 287 7.92 18.42 9.78
N MET A 288 8.32 18.46 11.05
CA MET A 288 8.46 17.25 11.87
C MET A 288 7.10 16.90 12.49
N LEU A 289 6.35 16.03 11.84
CA LEU A 289 5.15 15.43 12.42
C LEU A 289 5.55 14.11 13.09
N PRO A 290 5.09 13.85 14.33
CA PRO A 290 5.29 12.53 14.93
C PRO A 290 4.48 11.49 14.13
N GLU A 291 5.16 10.50 13.60
CA GLU A 291 4.53 9.32 13.03
C GLU A 291 4.28 8.30 14.16
N ASN A 292 3.07 7.74 14.17
CA ASN A 292 2.71 6.66 15.08
C ASN A 292 2.67 5.36 14.28
N ASP A 293 3.48 4.42 14.68
CA ASP A 293 3.40 3.05 14.19
C ASP A 293 2.27 2.33 14.95
N LEU A 294 1.18 2.03 14.25
CA LEU A 294 0.00 1.38 14.81
C LEU A 294 0.06 -0.11 14.48
N ASN A 295 0.38 -0.93 15.48
CA ASN A 295 0.37 -2.37 15.35
C ASN A 295 -0.96 -2.93 15.87
N VAL A 296 -1.74 -3.60 15.00
CA VAL A 296 -3.03 -4.20 15.35
C VAL A 296 -2.84 -5.70 15.54
N GLU A 297 -2.82 -6.16 16.81
CA GLU A 297 -2.75 -7.58 17.11
C GLU A 297 -3.99 -8.33 16.57
N GLY A 298 -3.77 -9.40 15.81
CA GLY A 298 -4.83 -10.23 15.25
C GLY A 298 -5.44 -9.69 13.95
N ALA A 299 -4.89 -8.65 13.36
CA ALA A 299 -5.20 -8.26 11.98
C ALA A 299 -4.60 -9.32 11.03
N THR A 300 -5.46 -10.05 10.34
CA THR A 300 -5.01 -10.89 9.21
C THR A 300 -4.83 -9.97 8.02
N ALA A 301 -3.59 -9.76 7.61
CA ALA A 301 -3.31 -9.13 6.33
C ALA A 301 -4.03 -9.94 5.23
N ARG A 302 -5.05 -9.37 4.59
CA ARG A 302 -5.61 -9.95 3.37
C ARG A 302 -4.57 -9.73 2.28
N GLY A 303 -3.77 -10.75 1.99
CA GLY A 303 -2.80 -10.70 0.90
C GLY A 303 -1.43 -11.30 1.17
N GLY A 304 -1.27 -12.10 2.20
CA GLY A 304 -0.06 -12.90 2.41
C GLY A 304 -0.43 -14.21 3.06
N GLY A 305 -0.07 -15.32 2.41
CA GLY A 305 -0.26 -16.66 2.96
C GLY A 305 0.40 -16.80 4.32
N ASP A 306 -0.21 -17.66 5.12
CA ASP A 306 0.18 -18.25 6.39
C ASP A 306 1.57 -17.90 6.94
N ASP A 307 1.61 -17.52 8.21
CA ASP A 307 2.74 -17.36 9.12
C ASP A 307 3.18 -15.92 9.41
N VAL A 308 2.36 -15.22 10.21
CA VAL A 308 2.96 -14.27 11.15
C VAL A 308 2.74 -14.82 12.57
N LYS A 309 3.82 -15.39 13.13
CA LYS A 309 3.95 -15.62 14.56
C LYS A 309 4.49 -14.37 15.23
#